data_3135084a0a9c3ae5bcb717d60cc04274
#
_entry.id   3135084a0a9c3ae5bcb717d60cc04274
#
_cell.length_a   1.000
_cell.length_b   1.000
_cell.length_c   1.000
_cell.angle_alpha   90.00
_cell.angle_beta   90.00
_cell.angle_gamma   90.00
#
_symmetry.space_group_name_H-M   'P 1'
#
loop_
_entity.id
_entity.type
_entity.pdbx_description
1 polymer ?
#
loop_
_entity_poly.entity_id
_entity_poly.type
_entity_poly.pdbx_seq_one_letter_code
_entity_poly.pdbx_strand_id
1 'polypeptide(L)'
;GITEEDKNKFNTVYEQAKEKLRYVCIDVANGYTERFCTFIGKFRDAYPNIIIIAGNVCTADQTQELILKGADIIKCGIGPGSVCTTRVKTGVGYPQLSTIIECSDAAHGLGGHIISDGGCTVAGDIAKAFGGGADFVMLGGMLAGHDEGGGEIVDNKVQFYGMSSRTANEKHFGGLRDYRAAEGKTVEIPYRGKIINTVQAVSY
;
A
#
# COMPACT_ATOMS: atom_id res chain seq x y z
N GLY A 1 -3.98 9.62 -2.97
CA GLY A 1 -3.53 10.33 -4.19
C GLY A 1 -3.00 11.72 -3.90
N ILE A 2 -2.64 12.46 -4.95
CA ILE A 2 -2.05 13.81 -4.89
C ILE A 2 -2.78 14.81 -5.79
N THR A 3 -4.05 14.54 -6.11
CA THR A 3 -4.90 15.46 -6.88
C THR A 3 -5.48 16.55 -5.97
N GLU A 4 -6.03 17.60 -6.56
CA GLU A 4 -6.75 18.64 -5.76
C GLU A 4 -7.98 18.03 -5.07
N GLU A 5 -8.64 17.05 -5.69
CA GLU A 5 -9.74 16.33 -5.06
C GLU A 5 -9.28 15.55 -3.82
N ASP A 6 -8.13 14.87 -3.88
CA ASP A 6 -7.54 14.17 -2.73
C ASP A 6 -7.22 15.13 -1.58
N LYS A 7 -6.67 16.30 -1.91
CA LYS A 7 -6.39 17.36 -0.91
C LYS A 7 -7.67 17.85 -0.24
N ASN A 8 -8.72 18.11 -1.02
CA ASN A 8 -10.00 18.58 -0.49
C ASN A 8 -10.63 17.53 0.42
N LYS A 9 -10.59 16.26 0.06
CA LYS A 9 -11.01 15.17 0.94
C LYS A 9 -10.21 15.12 2.23
N PHE A 10 -8.89 15.22 2.12
CA PHE A 10 -8.01 15.25 3.30
C PHE A 10 -8.34 16.44 4.21
N ASN A 11 -8.47 17.64 3.66
CA ASN A 11 -8.79 18.84 4.44
C ASN A 11 -10.12 18.68 5.19
N THR A 12 -11.15 18.14 4.55
CA THR A 12 -12.44 17.85 5.19
C THR A 12 -12.29 16.90 6.39
N VAL A 13 -11.53 15.81 6.22
CA VAL A 13 -11.26 14.84 7.29
C VAL A 13 -10.41 15.48 8.39
N TYR A 14 -9.38 16.24 8.02
CA TYR A 14 -8.49 16.90 8.98
C TYR A 14 -9.23 17.89 9.86
N GLU A 15 -10.12 18.73 9.28
CA GLU A 15 -10.93 19.68 10.05
C GLU A 15 -11.87 19.00 11.06
N GLN A 16 -12.36 17.81 10.74
CA GLN A 16 -13.22 17.04 11.63
C GLN A 16 -12.46 16.23 12.69
N ALA A 17 -11.31 15.68 12.34
CA ALA A 17 -10.56 14.77 13.19
C ALA A 17 -9.41 15.44 13.97
N LYS A 18 -8.83 16.53 13.42
CA LYS A 18 -7.73 17.34 14.00
C LYS A 18 -6.71 16.52 14.80
N GLU A 19 -6.72 16.65 16.11
CA GLU A 19 -5.75 16.00 17.01
C GLU A 19 -5.82 14.46 17.05
N LYS A 20 -6.89 13.86 16.54
CA LYS A 20 -7.02 12.40 16.43
C LYS A 20 -6.34 11.83 15.20
N LEU A 21 -6.11 12.65 14.17
CA LEU A 21 -5.46 12.24 12.93
C LEU A 21 -3.94 12.28 13.08
N ARG A 22 -3.34 11.13 13.34
CA ARG A 22 -1.89 10.99 13.53
C ARG A 22 -1.15 10.53 12.29
N TYR A 23 -1.79 9.74 11.44
CA TYR A 23 -1.17 9.06 10.31
C TYR A 23 -1.90 9.39 9.02
N VAL A 24 -1.16 9.64 7.96
CA VAL A 24 -1.70 9.80 6.61
C VAL A 24 -0.89 8.99 5.63
N CYS A 25 -1.57 8.14 4.84
CA CYS A 25 -0.95 7.41 3.75
C CYS A 25 -1.17 8.16 2.44
N ILE A 26 -0.08 8.59 1.81
CA ILE A 26 -0.08 9.25 0.51
C ILE A 26 0.39 8.22 -0.52
N ASP A 27 -0.58 7.57 -1.14
CA ASP A 27 -0.37 6.45 -2.07
C ASP A 27 -0.57 6.89 -3.51
N VAL A 28 0.38 6.54 -4.38
CA VAL A 28 0.35 6.81 -5.82
C VAL A 28 0.82 5.59 -6.62
N ALA A 29 0.39 5.49 -7.87
CA ALA A 29 0.80 4.40 -8.76
C ALA A 29 2.30 4.44 -9.11
N ASN A 30 2.93 5.61 -9.10
CA ASN A 30 4.34 5.82 -9.38
C ASN A 30 4.95 6.81 -8.38
N GLY A 31 5.63 6.29 -7.37
CA GLY A 31 6.33 7.06 -6.33
C GLY A 31 7.64 7.73 -6.79
N TYR A 32 8.00 7.61 -8.07
CA TYR A 32 9.26 8.14 -8.63
C TYR A 32 9.10 9.50 -9.31
N THR A 33 7.89 10.08 -9.33
CA THR A 33 7.70 11.36 -10.00
C THR A 33 8.16 12.53 -9.13
N GLU A 34 8.81 13.51 -9.73
CA GLU A 34 9.19 14.77 -9.05
C GLU A 34 7.98 15.47 -8.41
N ARG A 35 6.83 15.40 -9.09
CA ARG A 35 5.57 15.93 -8.55
C ARG A 35 5.19 15.27 -7.22
N PHE A 36 5.43 13.98 -7.07
CA PHE A 36 5.15 13.26 -5.82
C PHE A 36 6.11 13.69 -4.70
N CYS A 37 7.41 13.75 -4.98
CA CYS A 37 8.42 14.22 -4.02
C CYS A 37 8.13 15.65 -3.56
N THR A 38 7.82 16.55 -4.48
CA THR A 38 7.42 17.92 -4.17
C THR A 38 6.16 17.98 -3.34
N PHE A 39 5.18 17.11 -3.61
CA PHE A 39 3.95 17.04 -2.83
C PHE A 39 4.21 16.63 -1.39
N ILE A 40 5.04 15.61 -1.16
CA ILE A 40 5.41 15.16 0.19
C ILE A 40 6.07 16.30 0.98
N GLY A 41 7.01 17.04 0.40
CA GLY A 41 7.64 18.18 1.06
C GLY A 41 6.63 19.27 1.46
N LYS A 42 5.78 19.68 0.54
CA LYS A 42 4.72 20.67 0.82
C LYS A 42 3.71 20.18 1.86
N PHE A 43 3.42 18.89 1.87
CA PHE A 43 2.52 18.30 2.86
C PHE A 43 3.18 18.29 4.24
N ARG A 44 4.47 17.96 4.35
CA ARG A 44 5.23 18.04 5.60
C ARG A 44 5.27 19.45 6.16
N ASP A 45 5.53 20.45 5.31
CA ASP A 45 5.55 21.87 5.73
C ASP A 45 4.21 22.31 6.31
N ALA A 46 3.10 21.88 5.69
CA ALA A 46 1.75 22.21 6.12
C ALA A 46 1.29 21.44 7.38
N TYR A 47 1.76 20.21 7.58
CA TYR A 47 1.32 19.31 8.65
C TYR A 47 2.52 18.66 9.36
N PRO A 48 3.31 19.42 10.13
CA PRO A 48 4.57 18.96 10.72
C PRO A 48 4.42 17.81 11.72
N ASN A 49 3.25 17.66 12.34
CA ASN A 49 3.01 16.66 13.39
C ASN A 49 2.35 15.37 12.89
N ILE A 50 2.01 15.30 11.61
CA ILE A 50 1.41 14.07 11.02
C ILE A 50 2.52 13.11 10.62
N ILE A 51 2.35 11.84 10.93
CA ILE A 51 3.21 10.76 10.43
C ILE A 51 2.80 10.46 8.99
N ILE A 52 3.72 10.69 8.06
CA ILE A 52 3.50 10.52 6.62
C ILE A 52 3.99 9.15 6.17
N ILE A 53 3.08 8.34 5.67
CA ILE A 53 3.37 7.10 4.95
C ILE A 53 3.32 7.42 3.46
N ALA A 54 4.41 7.19 2.73
CA ALA A 54 4.51 7.52 1.30
C ALA A 54 4.91 6.31 0.45
N GLY A 55 4.33 6.15 -0.71
CA GLY A 55 4.69 5.07 -1.64
C GLY A 55 3.78 4.98 -2.88
N ASN A 56 4.01 3.93 -3.74
CA ASN A 56 4.99 2.86 -3.50
C ASN A 56 6.27 3.10 -4.30
N VAL A 57 7.34 2.62 -3.72
CA VAL A 57 8.67 2.59 -4.32
C VAL A 57 9.32 1.20 -4.14
N CYS A 58 10.45 0.93 -4.78
CA CYS A 58 11.15 -0.36 -4.64
C CYS A 58 12.68 -0.23 -4.68
N THR A 59 13.23 0.98 -4.54
CA THR A 59 14.67 1.25 -4.56
C THR A 59 15.14 2.09 -3.39
N ALA A 60 16.41 1.93 -3.01
CA ALA A 60 17.05 2.68 -1.94
C ALA A 60 17.04 4.20 -2.22
N ASP A 61 17.42 4.61 -3.42
CA ASP A 61 17.52 6.03 -3.79
C ASP A 61 16.20 6.77 -3.61
N GLN A 62 15.08 6.18 -4.09
CA GLN A 62 13.79 6.82 -3.95
C GLN A 62 13.25 6.78 -2.52
N THR A 63 13.62 5.75 -1.76
CA THR A 63 13.35 5.69 -0.32
C THR A 63 14.02 6.84 0.41
N GLN A 64 15.31 7.08 0.15
CA GLN A 64 16.04 8.21 0.70
C GLN A 64 15.42 9.55 0.31
N GLU A 65 15.13 9.74 -0.98
CA GLU A 65 14.53 10.99 -1.47
C GLU A 65 13.22 11.33 -0.74
N LEU A 66 12.32 10.36 -0.58
CA LEU A 66 11.04 10.59 0.10
C LEU A 66 11.20 10.89 1.59
N ILE A 67 12.14 10.23 2.28
CA ILE A 67 12.44 10.53 3.70
C ILE A 67 13.02 11.93 3.83
N LEU A 68 13.96 12.32 2.98
CA LEU A 68 14.54 13.66 2.97
C LEU A 68 13.50 14.75 2.65
N LYS A 69 12.43 14.42 1.91
CA LYS A 69 11.27 15.29 1.70
C LYS A 69 10.30 15.31 2.88
N GLY A 70 10.51 14.51 3.90
CA GLY A 70 9.73 14.53 5.13
C GLY A 70 8.75 13.39 5.32
N ALA A 71 8.82 12.30 4.52
CA ALA A 71 8.10 11.09 4.82
C ALA A 71 8.76 10.38 6.03
N ASP A 72 7.94 9.80 6.91
CA ASP A 72 8.41 9.05 8.08
C ASP A 72 8.50 7.56 7.80
N ILE A 73 7.58 7.06 6.99
CA ILE A 73 7.44 5.63 6.65
C ILE A 73 7.31 5.48 5.14
N ILE A 74 8.11 4.63 4.54
CA ILE A 74 8.05 4.37 3.10
C ILE A 74 7.33 3.05 2.84
N LYS A 75 6.31 3.09 2.00
CA LYS A 75 5.59 1.90 1.57
C LYS A 75 6.27 1.30 0.34
N CYS A 76 6.84 0.11 0.50
CA CYS A 76 7.74 -0.53 -0.46
C CYS A 76 7.07 -1.73 -1.14
N GLY A 77 7.12 -1.77 -2.46
CA GLY A 77 6.63 -2.86 -3.28
C GLY A 77 5.90 -2.38 -4.52
N ILE A 78 6.33 -2.83 -5.69
CA ILE A 78 5.66 -2.60 -6.97
C ILE A 78 5.42 -3.95 -7.62
N GLY A 79 4.15 -4.32 -7.72
CA GLY A 79 3.70 -5.52 -8.39
C GLY A 79 3.79 -6.86 -7.64
N PRO A 80 4.11 -6.95 -6.31
CA PRO A 80 4.23 -8.24 -5.64
C PRO A 80 2.86 -8.83 -5.22
N GLY A 81 1.79 -8.05 -5.23
CA GLY A 81 0.47 -8.48 -4.81
C GLY A 81 -0.10 -9.64 -5.64
N SER A 82 -0.79 -10.57 -5.00
CA SER A 82 -1.33 -11.79 -5.64
C SER A 82 -2.33 -11.53 -6.77
N VAL A 83 -3.04 -10.41 -6.71
CA VAL A 83 -3.99 -9.97 -7.75
C VAL A 83 -3.45 -8.82 -8.61
N CYS A 84 -2.19 -8.39 -8.38
CA CYS A 84 -1.53 -7.36 -9.15
C CYS A 84 -1.05 -7.90 -10.51
N THR A 85 -1.24 -7.12 -11.57
CA THR A 85 -0.77 -7.44 -12.92
C THR A 85 0.23 -6.41 -13.46
N THR A 86 0.71 -5.48 -12.64
CA THR A 86 1.64 -4.42 -13.03
C THR A 86 2.89 -5.00 -13.70
N ARG A 87 3.53 -6.00 -13.10
CA ARG A 87 4.76 -6.61 -13.65
C ARG A 87 4.57 -7.21 -15.03
N VAL A 88 3.42 -7.84 -15.26
CA VAL A 88 3.09 -8.46 -16.56
C VAL A 88 2.72 -7.40 -17.59
N LYS A 89 1.99 -6.36 -17.19
CA LYS A 89 1.46 -5.34 -18.13
C LYS A 89 2.46 -4.24 -18.46
N THR A 90 3.29 -3.86 -17.50
CA THR A 90 4.21 -2.72 -17.65
C THR A 90 5.69 -3.13 -17.66
N GLY A 91 6.01 -4.37 -17.26
CA GLY A 91 7.38 -4.80 -17.05
C GLY A 91 8.05 -4.19 -15.80
N VAL A 92 7.32 -3.37 -15.04
CA VAL A 92 7.84 -2.68 -13.85
C VAL A 92 7.65 -3.53 -12.61
N GLY A 93 8.67 -3.62 -11.79
CA GLY A 93 8.66 -4.32 -10.51
C GLY A 93 10.06 -4.75 -10.09
N TYR A 94 10.16 -5.13 -8.82
CA TYR A 94 11.42 -5.63 -8.25
C TYR A 94 11.09 -6.79 -7.29
N PRO A 95 11.96 -7.80 -7.11
CA PRO A 95 11.71 -8.89 -6.17
C PRO A 95 11.50 -8.36 -4.76
N GLN A 96 10.41 -8.76 -4.11
CA GLN A 96 9.95 -8.09 -2.89
C GLN A 96 10.96 -8.17 -1.73
N LEU A 97 11.61 -9.32 -1.53
CA LEU A 97 12.61 -9.43 -0.46
C LEU A 97 13.83 -8.52 -0.71
N SER A 98 14.28 -8.43 -1.97
CA SER A 98 15.35 -7.48 -2.34
C SER A 98 14.92 -6.04 -2.11
N THR A 99 13.69 -5.69 -2.50
CA THR A 99 13.10 -4.37 -2.20
C THR A 99 13.16 -4.06 -0.71
N ILE A 100 12.72 -5.00 0.14
CA ILE A 100 12.71 -4.81 1.60
C ILE A 100 14.13 -4.54 2.11
N ILE A 101 15.09 -5.36 1.74
CA ILE A 101 16.48 -5.24 2.21
C ILE A 101 17.10 -3.88 1.82
N GLU A 102 16.96 -3.50 0.55
CA GLU A 102 17.52 -2.24 0.05
C GLU A 102 16.82 -1.00 0.64
N CYS A 103 15.48 -1.03 0.69
CA CYS A 103 14.71 0.09 1.21
C CYS A 103 14.83 0.23 2.73
N SER A 104 14.94 -0.88 3.49
CA SER A 104 15.13 -0.82 4.94
C SER A 104 16.49 -0.23 5.31
N ASP A 105 17.56 -0.66 4.63
CA ASP A 105 18.90 -0.12 4.85
C ASP A 105 18.91 1.40 4.64
N ALA A 106 18.35 1.85 3.52
CA ALA A 106 18.22 3.27 3.21
C ALA A 106 17.38 4.06 4.22
N ALA A 107 16.22 3.51 4.62
CA ALA A 107 15.30 4.17 5.54
C ALA A 107 15.88 4.26 6.95
N HIS A 108 16.38 3.15 7.48
CA HIS A 108 16.94 3.08 8.84
C HIS A 108 18.18 3.98 8.96
N GLY A 109 19.00 4.07 7.94
CA GLY A 109 20.17 4.99 7.89
C GLY A 109 19.79 6.46 8.05
N LEU A 110 18.55 6.83 7.72
CA LEU A 110 18.00 8.19 7.84
C LEU A 110 16.98 8.35 9.00
N GLY A 111 16.83 7.30 9.84
CA GLY A 111 15.88 7.33 10.95
C GLY A 111 14.40 7.16 10.54
N GLY A 112 14.14 6.74 9.31
CA GLY A 112 12.80 6.40 8.81
C GLY A 112 12.46 4.93 8.97
N HIS A 113 11.28 4.53 8.50
CA HIS A 113 10.76 3.16 8.58
C HIS A 113 10.23 2.71 7.23
N ILE A 114 10.01 1.39 7.07
CA ILE A 114 9.37 0.84 5.88
C ILE A 114 8.18 -0.07 6.20
N ILE A 115 7.21 -0.07 5.28
CA ILE A 115 6.13 -1.05 5.20
C ILE A 115 6.41 -1.94 4.00
N SER A 116 6.57 -3.25 4.19
CA SER A 116 6.55 -4.22 3.09
C SER A 116 5.11 -4.40 2.60
N ASP A 117 4.82 -3.93 1.40
CA ASP A 117 3.47 -3.97 0.81
C ASP A 117 3.36 -5.01 -0.28
N GLY A 118 2.63 -6.09 0.00
CA GLY A 118 2.33 -7.19 -0.91
C GLY A 118 3.37 -8.32 -0.92
N GLY A 119 3.00 -9.41 -1.60
CA GLY A 119 3.87 -10.58 -1.76
C GLY A 119 3.79 -11.62 -0.65
N CYS A 120 3.16 -11.33 0.49
CA CYS A 120 2.95 -12.31 1.55
C CYS A 120 1.70 -13.15 1.28
N THR A 121 1.87 -14.46 1.17
CA THR A 121 0.79 -15.43 0.93
C THR A 121 0.68 -16.46 2.04
N VAL A 122 1.72 -16.64 2.83
CA VAL A 122 1.81 -17.54 3.99
C VAL A 122 2.57 -16.86 5.12
N ALA A 123 2.46 -17.40 6.35
CA ALA A 123 3.12 -16.84 7.53
C ALA A 123 4.65 -16.71 7.38
N GLY A 124 5.29 -17.67 6.74
CA GLY A 124 6.73 -17.62 6.46
C GLY A 124 7.17 -16.43 5.60
N ASP A 125 6.29 -15.89 4.74
CA ASP A 125 6.61 -14.69 3.96
C ASP A 125 6.62 -13.44 4.84
N ILE A 126 5.75 -13.40 5.85
CA ILE A 126 5.74 -12.32 6.87
C ILE A 126 7.04 -12.36 7.68
N ALA A 127 7.45 -13.55 8.13
CA ALA A 127 8.70 -13.73 8.85
C ALA A 127 9.92 -13.29 8.01
N LYS A 128 9.94 -13.63 6.71
CA LYS A 128 10.99 -13.15 5.80
C LYS A 128 10.97 -11.64 5.62
N ALA A 129 9.79 -11.01 5.56
CA ALA A 129 9.67 -9.57 5.43
C ALA A 129 10.29 -8.85 6.64
N PHE A 130 9.97 -9.27 7.86
CA PHE A 130 10.59 -8.75 9.07
C PHE A 130 12.09 -9.09 9.14
N GLY A 131 12.48 -10.32 8.82
CA GLY A 131 13.90 -10.72 8.75
C GLY A 131 14.71 -9.96 7.71
N GLY A 132 14.07 -9.46 6.65
CA GLY A 132 14.65 -8.58 5.64
C GLY A 132 14.76 -7.11 6.06
N GLY A 133 14.19 -6.74 7.21
CA GLY A 133 14.28 -5.39 7.76
C GLY A 133 12.98 -4.57 7.71
N ALA A 134 11.85 -5.14 7.30
CA ALA A 134 10.59 -4.42 7.34
C ALA A 134 10.18 -4.11 8.79
N ASP A 135 9.75 -2.88 9.05
CA ASP A 135 9.17 -2.47 10.34
C ASP A 135 7.69 -2.87 10.43
N PHE A 136 7.01 -2.88 9.29
CA PHE A 136 5.60 -3.23 9.15
C PHE A 136 5.38 -4.07 7.89
N VAL A 137 4.33 -4.89 7.92
CA VAL A 137 3.92 -5.71 6.76
C VAL A 137 2.46 -5.42 6.44
N MET A 138 2.19 -5.05 5.19
CA MET A 138 0.83 -4.83 4.70
C MET A 138 0.33 -6.09 4.02
N LEU A 139 -0.80 -6.61 4.52
CA LEU A 139 -1.42 -7.84 4.05
C LEU A 139 -2.73 -7.54 3.32
N GLY A 140 -2.87 -8.10 2.13
CA GLY A 140 -4.11 -8.04 1.34
C GLY A 140 -4.77 -9.42 1.25
N GLY A 141 -4.27 -10.28 0.36
CA GLY A 141 -4.86 -11.59 0.07
C GLY A 141 -4.96 -12.55 1.24
N MET A 142 -4.03 -12.48 2.20
CA MET A 142 -4.10 -13.31 3.42
C MET A 142 -5.29 -12.97 4.30
N LEU A 143 -5.71 -11.71 4.31
CA LEU A 143 -6.84 -11.22 5.10
C LEU A 143 -8.14 -11.06 4.29
N ALA A 144 -8.12 -11.39 2.99
CA ALA A 144 -9.29 -11.36 2.15
C ALA A 144 -10.21 -12.58 2.40
N GLY A 145 -11.51 -12.39 2.17
CA GLY A 145 -12.51 -13.45 2.33
C GLY A 145 -13.03 -13.63 3.76
N HIS A 146 -12.71 -12.71 4.67
CA HIS A 146 -13.23 -12.72 6.04
C HIS A 146 -14.40 -11.76 6.20
N ASP A 147 -15.18 -11.97 7.27
CA ASP A 147 -16.36 -11.13 7.61
C ASP A 147 -16.00 -9.64 7.65
N GLU A 148 -14.87 -9.30 8.27
CA GLU A 148 -14.41 -7.94 8.46
C GLU A 148 -13.88 -7.29 7.17
N GLY A 149 -13.56 -8.08 6.14
CA GLY A 149 -13.08 -7.61 4.84
C GLY A 149 -14.18 -7.08 3.92
N GLY A 150 -15.44 -7.32 4.29
CA GLY A 150 -16.59 -6.97 3.47
C GLY A 150 -16.69 -7.79 2.17
N GLY A 151 -17.68 -7.47 1.34
CA GLY A 151 -17.98 -8.17 0.11
C GLY A 151 -19.17 -9.12 0.26
N GLU A 152 -19.78 -9.45 -0.87
CA GLU A 152 -20.93 -10.36 -0.92
C GLU A 152 -20.41 -11.81 -0.92
N ILE A 153 -21.02 -12.64 -0.08
CA ILE A 153 -20.74 -14.08 -0.01
C ILE A 153 -21.76 -14.81 -0.90
N VAL A 154 -21.27 -15.43 -1.97
CA VAL A 154 -22.08 -16.24 -2.88
C VAL A 154 -21.43 -17.62 -2.97
N ASP A 155 -22.21 -18.68 -2.74
CA ASP A 155 -21.73 -20.07 -2.78
C ASP A 155 -20.43 -20.31 -1.98
N ASN A 156 -20.37 -19.75 -0.78
CA ASN A 156 -19.21 -19.82 0.11
C ASN A 156 -17.92 -19.21 -0.48
N LYS A 157 -18.05 -18.24 -1.38
CA LYS A 157 -16.97 -17.49 -2.01
C LYS A 157 -17.18 -16.00 -1.92
N VAL A 158 -16.09 -15.24 -1.98
CA VAL A 158 -16.08 -13.79 -2.01
C VAL A 158 -15.25 -13.31 -3.20
N GLN A 159 -15.66 -12.24 -3.85
CA GLN A 159 -14.84 -11.60 -4.89
C GLN A 159 -13.69 -10.81 -4.25
N PHE A 160 -12.47 -11.16 -4.63
CA PHE A 160 -11.26 -10.44 -4.27
C PHE A 160 -10.64 -9.81 -5.52
N TYR A 161 -10.33 -8.52 -5.44
CA TYR A 161 -9.82 -7.76 -6.59
C TYR A 161 -8.75 -6.75 -6.17
N GLY A 162 -7.79 -6.50 -7.07
CA GLY A 162 -6.80 -5.44 -6.87
C GLY A 162 -7.45 -4.05 -6.95
N MET A 163 -6.97 -3.09 -6.16
CA MET A 163 -7.50 -1.71 -6.15
C MET A 163 -7.30 -0.96 -7.47
N SER A 164 -6.39 -1.41 -8.33
CA SER A 164 -6.21 -0.90 -9.70
C SER A 164 -6.93 -1.73 -10.76
N SER A 165 -7.76 -2.71 -10.37
CA SER A 165 -8.56 -3.52 -11.30
C SER A 165 -9.73 -2.74 -11.89
N ARG A 166 -10.31 -3.26 -12.99
CA ARG A 166 -11.54 -2.71 -13.57
C ARG A 166 -12.67 -2.72 -12.54
N THR A 167 -12.86 -3.82 -11.81
CA THR A 167 -13.87 -3.97 -10.77
C THR A 167 -13.74 -2.91 -9.69
N ALA A 168 -12.53 -2.62 -9.21
CA ALA A 168 -12.31 -1.57 -8.23
C ALA A 168 -12.63 -0.18 -8.79
N ASN A 169 -12.23 0.10 -10.02
CA ASN A 169 -12.51 1.38 -10.67
C ASN A 169 -14.02 1.60 -10.86
N GLU A 170 -14.77 0.58 -11.27
CA GLU A 170 -16.21 0.66 -11.42
C GLU A 170 -16.93 0.84 -10.07
N LYS A 171 -16.54 0.11 -9.03
CA LYS A 171 -17.17 0.16 -7.72
C LYS A 171 -16.85 1.42 -6.90
N HIS A 172 -15.62 1.95 -7.02
CA HIS A 172 -15.12 2.97 -6.10
C HIS A 172 -14.73 4.29 -6.77
N PHE A 173 -14.49 4.31 -8.09
CA PHE A 173 -13.94 5.47 -8.77
C PHE A 173 -14.74 5.95 -9.99
N GLY A 174 -15.95 5.42 -10.17
CA GLY A 174 -16.84 5.83 -11.27
C GLY A 174 -16.44 5.32 -12.66
N GLY A 175 -15.60 4.29 -12.73
CA GLY A 175 -15.16 3.64 -13.96
C GLY A 175 -13.68 3.86 -14.31
N LEU A 176 -13.21 3.05 -15.26
CA LEU A 176 -11.83 3.16 -15.76
C LEU A 176 -11.74 4.33 -16.75
N ARG A 177 -10.79 5.23 -16.58
CA ARG A 177 -10.53 6.31 -17.53
C ARG A 177 -9.79 5.76 -18.75
N ASP A 178 -10.09 6.28 -19.94
CA ASP A 178 -9.59 5.78 -21.25
C ASP A 178 -8.05 5.73 -21.36
N TYR A 179 -7.34 6.58 -20.63
CA TYR A 179 -5.88 6.62 -20.60
C TYR A 179 -5.24 5.73 -19.51
N ARG A 180 -6.03 4.96 -18.74
CA ARG A 180 -5.54 4.16 -17.62
C ARG A 180 -5.73 2.68 -17.88
N ALA A 181 -4.64 1.92 -17.87
CA ALA A 181 -4.72 0.46 -17.92
C ALA A 181 -5.18 -0.09 -16.55
N ALA A 182 -6.04 -1.10 -16.57
CA ALA A 182 -6.37 -1.83 -15.36
C ALA A 182 -5.19 -2.77 -15.01
N GLU A 183 -4.58 -2.56 -13.84
CA GLU A 183 -3.40 -3.30 -13.35
C GLU A 183 -3.74 -4.29 -12.22
N GLY A 184 -4.92 -4.85 -12.24
CA GLY A 184 -5.37 -5.83 -11.26
C GLY A 184 -6.36 -6.81 -11.86
N LYS A 185 -6.41 -8.01 -11.30
CA LYS A 185 -7.42 -9.03 -11.63
C LYS A 185 -8.44 -9.16 -10.50
N THR A 186 -9.62 -9.65 -10.86
CA THR A 186 -10.66 -10.09 -9.93
C THR A 186 -10.64 -11.61 -9.89
N VAL A 187 -10.64 -12.20 -8.71
CA VAL A 187 -10.67 -13.63 -8.48
C VAL A 187 -11.72 -13.96 -7.43
N GLU A 188 -12.30 -15.15 -7.52
CA GLU A 188 -13.11 -15.71 -6.45
C GLU A 188 -12.21 -16.44 -5.46
N ILE A 189 -12.40 -16.17 -4.17
CA ILE A 189 -11.68 -16.83 -3.09
C ILE A 189 -12.66 -17.44 -2.10
N PRO A 190 -12.27 -18.50 -1.38
CA PRO A 190 -13.12 -19.08 -0.36
C PRO A 190 -13.46 -18.07 0.74
N TYR A 191 -14.67 -18.11 1.22
CA TYR A 191 -15.04 -17.45 2.47
C TYR A 191 -14.34 -18.13 3.65
N ARG A 192 -13.80 -17.35 4.58
CA ARG A 192 -12.92 -17.82 5.66
C ARG A 192 -13.43 -17.54 7.08
N GLY A 193 -14.66 -17.00 7.21
CA GLY A 193 -15.22 -16.62 8.50
C GLY A 193 -14.50 -15.44 9.16
N LYS A 194 -14.35 -15.46 10.47
CA LYS A 194 -13.76 -14.35 11.22
C LYS A 194 -12.25 -14.23 11.03
N ILE A 195 -11.75 -13.02 10.84
CA ILE A 195 -10.34 -12.70 10.63
C ILE A 195 -9.44 -13.13 11.81
N ILE A 196 -9.96 -13.13 13.03
CA ILE A 196 -9.20 -13.48 14.23
C ILE A 196 -8.56 -14.86 14.13
N ASN A 197 -9.23 -15.82 13.50
CA ASN A 197 -8.72 -17.18 13.33
C ASN A 197 -7.45 -17.20 12.46
N THR A 198 -7.43 -16.40 11.41
CA THR A 198 -6.25 -16.26 10.52
C THR A 198 -5.13 -15.47 11.21
N VAL A 199 -5.45 -14.41 11.95
CA VAL A 199 -4.45 -13.63 12.69
C VAL A 199 -3.79 -14.50 13.75
N GLN A 200 -4.53 -15.29 14.52
CA GLN A 200 -3.99 -16.23 15.48
C GLN A 200 -3.07 -17.27 14.83
N ALA A 201 -3.48 -17.87 13.71
CA ALA A 201 -2.67 -18.85 12.99
C ALA A 201 -1.35 -18.29 12.45
N VAL A 202 -1.28 -16.98 12.17
CA VAL A 202 -0.08 -16.29 11.67
C VAL A 202 0.85 -15.88 12.83
N SER A 203 0.32 -15.70 14.04
CA SER A 203 1.06 -15.22 15.21
C SER A 203 1.80 -16.33 15.98
N TYR A 204 1.57 -17.59 15.64
CA TYR A 204 2.26 -18.76 16.18
C TYR A 204 3.39 -19.22 15.23
#